data_d503be90f8c893fe5964a186f08e026a
#
_entry.id   d503be90f8c893fe5964a186f08e026a
#
_cell.length_a   1.000
_cell.length_b   1.000
_cell.length_c   1.000
_cell.angle_alpha   90.00
_cell.angle_beta   90.00
_cell.angle_gamma   90.00
#
_symmetry.space_group_name_H-M   'P 1'
#
loop_
_entity.id
_entity.type
_entity.pdbx_description
1 polymer ?
#
loop_
_entity_poly.entity_id
_entity_poly.type
_entity_poly.pdbx_seq_one_letter_code
_entity_poly.pdbx_strand_id
1 'polypeptide(L)'
;PDSLAFATAETVRSEWVIRVDGAVKARSPETVNAKLPTGEVEVFAAEIEVLSKARELPLPVFGEPDYPEDTRLKFRFLDLRRETLHRNIMRRTQIIAAMRRRMGEASFTEFSTPILTASSPEGARDFLVPSRIHQGKFYALPQAPQQYKQLIMMSGFDRYLSLIHI
;
A
#
# COMPACT_ATOMS: atom_id res chain seq x y z
N PRO A 1 -19.46 25.00 -25.75
CA PRO A 1 -18.14 24.99 -26.41
C PRO A 1 -17.40 26.30 -26.19
N ASP A 2 -18.10 27.44 -26.09
CA ASP A 2 -17.45 28.77 -26.06
C ASP A 2 -17.13 29.27 -24.64
N SER A 3 -17.25 28.45 -23.63
CA SER A 3 -16.93 28.83 -22.24
C SER A 3 -15.42 28.67 -21.95
N LEU A 4 -14.89 29.53 -21.08
CA LEU A 4 -13.51 29.46 -20.59
C LEU A 4 -13.24 28.11 -19.91
N ALA A 5 -14.23 27.59 -19.17
CA ALA A 5 -14.15 26.27 -18.54
C ALA A 5 -13.93 25.15 -19.56
N PHE A 6 -14.59 25.21 -20.71
CA PHE A 6 -14.40 24.24 -21.77
C PHE A 6 -12.97 24.29 -22.35
N ALA A 7 -12.49 25.49 -22.65
CA ALA A 7 -11.11 25.67 -23.16
C ALA A 7 -10.07 25.15 -22.15
N THR A 8 -10.27 25.37 -20.85
CA THR A 8 -9.40 24.80 -19.80
C THR A 8 -9.49 23.28 -19.77
N ALA A 9 -10.72 22.72 -19.87
CA ALA A 9 -10.93 21.26 -19.83
C ALA A 9 -10.18 20.53 -20.96
N GLU A 10 -10.09 21.11 -22.17
CA GLU A 10 -9.35 20.53 -23.29
C GLU A 10 -7.84 20.41 -23.02
N THR A 11 -7.29 21.26 -22.17
CA THR A 11 -5.85 21.25 -21.80
C THR A 11 -5.51 20.29 -20.68
N VAL A 12 -6.50 19.90 -19.85
CA VAL A 12 -6.28 19.01 -18.68
C VAL A 12 -5.78 17.64 -19.14
N ARG A 13 -4.85 17.10 -18.37
CA ARG A 13 -4.29 15.76 -18.60
C ARG A 13 -4.43 14.89 -17.36
N SER A 14 -4.23 13.60 -17.55
CA SER A 14 -4.28 12.60 -16.48
C SER A 14 -3.39 12.99 -15.29
N GLU A 15 -3.85 12.74 -14.08
CA GLU A 15 -3.16 13.03 -12.82
C GLU A 15 -2.99 14.53 -12.46
N TRP A 16 -3.54 15.44 -13.25
CA TRP A 16 -3.57 16.83 -12.84
C TRP A 16 -4.61 17.04 -11.72
N VAL A 17 -4.31 17.93 -10.81
CA VAL A 17 -5.23 18.36 -9.75
C VAL A 17 -5.94 19.62 -10.23
N ILE A 18 -7.26 19.55 -10.29
CA ILE A 18 -8.10 20.66 -10.72
C ILE A 18 -9.16 20.96 -9.67
N ARG A 19 -9.56 22.24 -9.58
CA ARG A 19 -10.76 22.67 -8.89
C ARG A 19 -11.86 22.91 -9.94
N VAL A 20 -13.04 22.39 -9.70
CA VAL A 20 -14.20 22.61 -10.55
C VAL A 20 -15.29 23.27 -9.72
N ASP A 21 -15.68 24.47 -10.09
CA ASP A 21 -16.81 25.17 -9.53
C ASP A 21 -18.00 25.06 -10.52
N GLY A 22 -19.15 24.63 -10.02
CA GLY A 22 -20.28 24.39 -10.90
C GLY A 22 -21.56 23.94 -10.18
N ALA A 23 -22.60 23.70 -10.96
CA ALA A 23 -23.89 23.22 -10.48
C ALA A 23 -23.98 21.69 -10.60
N VAL A 24 -24.35 21.02 -9.51
CA VAL A 24 -24.65 19.59 -9.52
C VAL A 24 -26.07 19.40 -10.02
N LYS A 25 -26.27 18.54 -11.02
CA LYS A 25 -27.59 18.21 -11.57
C LYS A 25 -27.76 16.69 -11.62
N ALA A 26 -29.01 16.24 -11.45
CA ALA A 26 -29.36 14.85 -11.70
C ALA A 26 -29.20 14.52 -13.19
N ARG A 27 -28.66 13.37 -13.49
CA ARG A 27 -28.62 12.84 -14.86
C ARG A 27 -29.98 12.36 -15.30
N SER A 28 -30.26 12.45 -16.59
CA SER A 28 -31.41 11.78 -17.16
C SER A 28 -31.29 10.26 -17.01
N PRO A 29 -32.41 9.52 -16.94
CA PRO A 29 -32.34 8.05 -16.81
C PRO A 29 -31.48 7.37 -17.86
N GLU A 30 -31.36 7.94 -19.05
CA GLU A 30 -30.57 7.43 -20.17
C GLU A 30 -29.05 7.67 -20.02
N THR A 31 -28.67 8.66 -19.20
CA THR A 31 -27.25 9.05 -19.01
C THR A 31 -26.69 8.62 -17.66
N VAL A 32 -27.48 7.96 -16.82
CA VAL A 32 -27.02 7.38 -15.55
C VAL A 32 -25.88 6.38 -15.79
N ASN A 33 -24.78 6.54 -15.09
CA ASN A 33 -23.65 5.62 -15.16
C ASN A 33 -23.56 4.74 -13.92
N ALA A 34 -24.15 3.55 -13.97
CA ALA A 34 -24.16 2.59 -12.86
C ALA A 34 -22.75 2.08 -12.42
N LYS A 35 -21.70 2.35 -13.21
CA LYS A 35 -20.32 1.99 -12.87
C LYS A 35 -19.65 2.97 -11.92
N LEU A 36 -20.26 4.14 -11.70
CA LEU A 36 -19.74 5.17 -10.81
C LEU A 36 -20.60 5.26 -9.54
N PRO A 37 -20.00 5.36 -8.34
CA PRO A 37 -20.76 5.54 -7.10
C PRO A 37 -21.66 6.80 -7.10
N THR A 38 -21.29 7.82 -7.87
CA THR A 38 -22.02 9.08 -8.03
C THR A 38 -22.62 9.23 -9.44
N GLY A 39 -22.85 8.13 -10.12
CA GLY A 39 -23.25 8.11 -11.52
C GLY A 39 -24.65 8.64 -11.81
N GLU A 40 -25.46 8.93 -10.79
CA GLU A 40 -26.79 9.54 -10.90
C GLU A 40 -26.73 11.06 -11.05
N VAL A 41 -25.57 11.66 -10.77
CA VAL A 41 -25.39 13.12 -10.85
C VAL A 41 -24.23 13.48 -11.76
N GLU A 42 -24.23 14.72 -12.23
CA GLU A 42 -23.13 15.32 -13.00
C GLU A 42 -22.91 16.77 -12.57
N VAL A 43 -21.72 17.29 -12.80
CA VAL A 43 -21.34 18.67 -12.49
C VAL A 43 -21.27 19.46 -13.78
N PHE A 44 -22.11 20.49 -13.89
CA PHE A 44 -22.01 21.48 -14.95
C PHE A 44 -21.00 22.54 -14.55
N ALA A 45 -19.77 22.38 -15.03
CA ALA A 45 -18.67 23.26 -14.70
C ALA A 45 -18.89 24.68 -15.19
N ALA A 46 -18.84 25.65 -14.29
CA ALA A 46 -18.82 27.08 -14.60
C ALA A 46 -17.39 27.58 -14.71
N GLU A 47 -16.49 27.07 -13.85
CA GLU A 47 -15.08 27.42 -13.82
C GLU A 47 -14.23 26.15 -13.57
N ILE A 48 -13.07 26.09 -14.20
CA ILE A 48 -12.06 25.05 -13.97
C ILE A 48 -10.72 25.73 -13.75
N GLU A 49 -10.13 25.49 -12.57
CA GLU A 49 -8.80 25.97 -12.22
C GLU A 49 -7.82 24.79 -12.10
N VAL A 50 -6.66 24.89 -12.75
CA VAL A 50 -5.58 23.91 -12.62
C VAL A 50 -4.72 24.26 -11.40
N LEU A 51 -4.86 23.48 -10.33
CA LEU A 51 -4.12 23.65 -9.07
C LEU A 51 -2.70 23.08 -9.17
N SER A 52 -2.54 21.95 -9.84
CA SER A 52 -1.23 21.33 -10.02
C SER A 52 -1.20 20.48 -11.29
N LYS A 53 -0.11 20.60 -12.03
CA LYS A 53 0.15 19.81 -13.23
C LYS A 53 1.03 18.61 -12.87
N ALA A 54 0.68 17.44 -13.38
CA ALA A 54 1.52 16.26 -13.31
C ALA A 54 2.28 16.05 -14.63
N ARG A 55 3.47 15.45 -14.52
CA ARG A 55 4.16 14.90 -15.70
C ARG A 55 3.49 13.61 -16.11
N GLU A 56 3.74 13.16 -17.33
CA GLU A 56 3.29 11.85 -17.79
C GLU A 56 3.85 10.76 -16.89
N LEU A 57 2.96 9.84 -16.46
CA LEU A 57 3.34 8.74 -15.59
C LEU A 57 4.10 7.67 -16.36
N PRO A 58 5.21 7.16 -15.81
CA PRO A 58 5.96 6.05 -16.41
C PRO A 58 5.17 4.72 -16.35
N LEU A 59 4.13 4.66 -15.51
CA LEU A 59 3.27 3.52 -15.27
C LEU A 59 1.85 4.03 -15.06
N PRO A 60 0.93 3.91 -16.03
CA PRO A 60 -0.48 4.23 -15.83
C PRO A 60 -1.09 3.43 -14.68
N VAL A 61 -1.86 4.11 -13.83
CA VAL A 61 -2.49 3.51 -12.63
C VAL A 61 -3.91 3.04 -12.89
N PHE A 62 -4.49 3.40 -14.02
CA PHE A 62 -5.84 3.01 -14.44
C PHE A 62 -5.81 1.83 -15.40
N GLY A 63 -6.83 0.99 -15.33
CA GLY A 63 -6.85 -0.30 -16.01
C GLY A 63 -5.91 -1.30 -15.33
N GLU A 64 -5.71 -2.43 -15.96
CA GLU A 64 -4.81 -3.49 -15.48
C GLU A 64 -3.85 -3.91 -16.61
N PRO A 65 -3.11 -2.96 -17.23
CA PRO A 65 -2.14 -3.31 -18.25
C PRO A 65 -1.03 -4.15 -17.62
N ASP A 66 -0.47 -5.06 -18.42
CA ASP A 66 0.69 -5.83 -18.02
C ASP A 66 1.97 -5.01 -18.22
N TYR A 67 2.80 -4.97 -17.17
CA TYR A 67 4.08 -4.27 -17.18
C TYR A 67 5.20 -5.20 -16.75
N PRO A 68 6.41 -5.04 -17.31
CA PRO A 68 7.60 -5.74 -16.84
C PRO A 68 7.81 -5.52 -15.32
N GLU A 69 8.24 -6.55 -14.64
CA GLU A 69 8.44 -6.51 -13.18
C GLU A 69 9.41 -5.41 -12.76
N ASP A 70 10.48 -5.20 -13.50
CA ASP A 70 11.47 -4.14 -13.24
C ASP A 70 10.83 -2.75 -13.21
N THR A 71 9.91 -2.46 -14.15
CA THR A 71 9.18 -1.20 -14.19
C THR A 71 8.26 -1.06 -13.00
N ARG A 72 7.56 -2.13 -12.63
CA ARG A 72 6.67 -2.17 -11.47
C ARG A 72 7.42 -1.99 -10.15
N LEU A 73 8.59 -2.60 -10.01
CA LEU A 73 9.44 -2.46 -8.83
C LEU A 73 10.06 -1.06 -8.74
N LYS A 74 10.53 -0.52 -9.85
CA LYS A 74 11.10 0.84 -9.92
C LYS A 74 10.09 1.91 -9.54
N PHE A 75 8.84 1.77 -9.97
CA PHE A 75 7.75 2.71 -9.70
C PHE A 75 6.69 2.10 -8.78
N ARG A 76 7.13 1.37 -7.75
CA ARG A 76 6.26 0.58 -6.87
C ARG A 76 5.14 1.40 -6.23
N PHE A 77 5.40 2.66 -5.90
CA PHE A 77 4.39 3.57 -5.35
C PHE A 77 3.24 3.87 -6.33
N LEU A 78 3.48 3.86 -7.64
CA LEU A 78 2.43 3.95 -8.66
C LEU A 78 1.73 2.60 -8.85
N ASP A 79 2.49 1.52 -8.93
CA ASP A 79 1.95 0.17 -9.09
C ASP A 79 0.97 -0.20 -7.96
N LEU A 80 1.26 0.22 -6.71
CA LEU A 80 0.38 0.01 -5.57
C LEU A 80 -0.92 0.85 -5.61
N ARG A 81 -1.02 1.85 -6.45
CA ARG A 81 -2.26 2.61 -6.69
C ARG A 81 -3.23 1.88 -7.61
N ARG A 82 -2.78 0.87 -8.35
CA ARG A 82 -3.65 0.05 -9.22
C ARG A 82 -4.67 -0.69 -8.36
N GLU A 83 -5.89 -0.74 -8.84
CA GLU A 83 -7.04 -1.23 -8.06
C GLU A 83 -6.83 -2.63 -7.49
N THR A 84 -6.35 -3.57 -8.31
CA THR A 84 -6.11 -4.95 -7.89
C THR A 84 -5.06 -5.04 -6.80
N LEU A 85 -3.94 -4.33 -6.93
CA LEU A 85 -2.87 -4.36 -5.93
C LEU A 85 -3.27 -3.62 -4.66
N HIS A 86 -3.92 -2.47 -4.78
CA HIS A 86 -4.46 -1.74 -3.64
C HIS A 86 -5.42 -2.63 -2.84
N ARG A 87 -6.37 -3.27 -3.50
CA ARG A 87 -7.32 -4.21 -2.88
C ARG A 87 -6.60 -5.38 -2.19
N ASN A 88 -5.56 -5.93 -2.81
CA ASN A 88 -4.78 -7.03 -2.22
C ASN A 88 -4.06 -6.60 -0.93
N ILE A 89 -3.45 -5.41 -0.91
CA ILE A 89 -2.81 -4.86 0.29
C ILE A 89 -3.84 -4.61 1.39
N MET A 90 -5.00 -4.02 1.06
CA MET A 90 -6.09 -3.81 2.03
C MET A 90 -6.61 -5.13 2.59
N ARG A 91 -6.79 -6.15 1.75
CA ARG A 91 -7.21 -7.49 2.18
C ARG A 91 -6.18 -8.15 3.09
N ARG A 92 -4.89 -8.05 2.75
CA ARG A 92 -3.80 -8.54 3.62
C ARG A 92 -3.86 -7.89 5.00
N THR A 93 -4.03 -6.57 5.07
CA THR A 93 -4.16 -5.82 6.34
C THR A 93 -5.35 -6.32 7.16
N GLN A 94 -6.50 -6.57 6.53
CA GLN A 94 -7.68 -7.10 7.20
C GLN A 94 -7.45 -8.51 7.74
N ILE A 95 -6.76 -9.37 7.00
CA ILE A 95 -6.40 -10.73 7.43
C ILE A 95 -5.50 -10.67 8.67
N ILE A 96 -4.45 -9.85 8.63
CA ILE A 96 -3.53 -9.67 9.78
C ILE A 96 -4.29 -9.17 11.02
N ALA A 97 -5.15 -8.18 10.85
CA ALA A 97 -5.98 -7.65 11.94
C ALA A 97 -6.92 -8.72 12.54
N ALA A 98 -7.53 -9.54 11.67
CA ALA A 98 -8.39 -10.64 12.12
C ALA A 98 -7.59 -11.72 12.88
N MET A 99 -6.39 -12.07 12.41
CA MET A 99 -5.50 -13.01 13.10
C MET A 99 -5.14 -12.49 14.49
N ARG A 100 -4.67 -11.23 14.60
CA ARG A 100 -4.33 -10.61 15.89
C ARG A 100 -5.49 -10.62 16.86
N ARG A 101 -6.67 -10.22 16.39
CA ARG A 101 -7.88 -10.23 17.24
C ARG A 101 -8.18 -11.63 17.76
N ARG A 102 -8.26 -12.64 16.88
CA ARG A 102 -8.57 -14.03 17.28
C ARG A 102 -7.53 -14.62 18.24
N MET A 103 -6.25 -14.33 17.99
CA MET A 103 -5.18 -14.79 18.88
C MET A 103 -5.23 -14.09 20.23
N GLY A 104 -5.52 -12.79 20.26
CA GLY A 104 -5.74 -12.05 21.50
C GLY A 104 -6.93 -12.58 22.33
N GLU A 105 -8.05 -12.87 21.66
CA GLU A 105 -9.23 -13.52 22.30
C GLU A 105 -8.90 -14.90 22.87
N ALA A 106 -7.95 -15.62 22.27
CA ALA A 106 -7.41 -16.88 22.77
C ALA A 106 -6.28 -16.72 23.80
N SER A 107 -6.07 -15.51 24.31
CA SER A 107 -5.06 -15.16 25.33
C SER A 107 -3.61 -15.31 24.86
N PHE A 108 -3.34 -15.17 23.56
CA PHE A 108 -1.97 -15.07 23.05
C PHE A 108 -1.47 -13.64 23.16
N THR A 109 -0.22 -13.48 23.57
CA THR A 109 0.48 -12.18 23.60
C THR A 109 1.39 -12.05 22.38
N GLU A 110 1.26 -10.95 21.64
CA GLU A 110 2.13 -10.69 20.49
C GLU A 110 3.47 -10.11 20.95
N PHE A 111 4.57 -10.72 20.48
CA PHE A 111 5.93 -10.27 20.72
C PHE A 111 6.63 -9.98 19.40
N SER A 112 7.35 -8.86 19.38
CA SER A 112 8.28 -8.53 18.32
C SER A 112 9.67 -9.03 18.72
N THR A 113 10.21 -9.96 17.94
CA THR A 113 11.57 -10.45 18.13
C THR A 113 12.59 -9.53 17.45
N PRO A 114 13.85 -9.48 17.94
CA PRO A 114 14.89 -8.69 17.29
C PRO A 114 15.09 -9.07 15.82
N ILE A 115 15.25 -8.07 14.96
CA ILE A 115 15.51 -8.26 13.53
C ILE A 115 17.02 -8.28 13.26
N LEU A 116 17.80 -7.54 14.04
CA LEU A 116 19.25 -7.45 13.91
C LEU A 116 19.90 -8.14 15.11
N THR A 117 20.59 -9.25 14.88
CA THR A 117 21.07 -10.15 15.95
C THR A 117 22.48 -10.67 15.66
N ALA A 118 22.98 -11.57 16.49
CA ALA A 118 24.11 -12.42 16.13
C ALA A 118 23.63 -13.54 15.19
N SER A 119 24.53 -14.06 14.36
CA SER A 119 24.23 -15.21 13.49
C SER A 119 23.87 -16.43 14.33
N SER A 120 22.85 -17.16 13.90
CA SER A 120 22.37 -18.38 14.53
C SER A 120 22.73 -19.60 13.69
N PRO A 121 23.10 -20.74 14.32
CA PRO A 121 23.37 -21.97 13.59
C PRO A 121 22.10 -22.65 13.02
N GLU A 122 20.93 -22.06 13.19
CA GLU A 122 19.67 -22.64 12.75
C GLU A 122 19.48 -22.52 11.22
N GLY A 123 19.91 -23.51 10.51
CA GLY A 123 19.41 -23.98 9.23
C GLY A 123 19.80 -23.18 7.99
N ALA A 124 19.37 -21.96 7.81
CA ALA A 124 19.57 -21.21 6.58
C ALA A 124 20.65 -20.14 6.73
N ARG A 125 21.27 -19.75 5.62
CA ARG A 125 22.31 -18.71 5.63
C ARG A 125 21.69 -17.36 5.95
N ASP A 126 22.13 -16.75 7.05
CA ASP A 126 21.73 -15.39 7.42
C ASP A 126 22.35 -14.36 6.46
N PHE A 127 21.64 -13.25 6.26
CA PHE A 127 22.23 -12.08 5.63
C PHE A 127 23.07 -11.31 6.66
N LEU A 128 24.35 -11.08 6.32
CA LEU A 128 25.27 -10.37 7.21
C LEU A 128 25.22 -8.86 6.97
N VAL A 129 25.16 -8.10 8.05
CA VAL A 129 25.17 -6.64 8.05
C VAL A 129 26.45 -6.17 8.75
N PRO A 130 27.38 -5.44 8.08
CA PRO A 130 28.59 -4.93 8.71
C PRO A 130 28.26 -4.01 9.89
N SER A 131 28.95 -4.20 11.01
CA SER A 131 28.79 -3.33 12.17
C SER A 131 29.53 -2.00 11.97
N ARG A 132 28.82 -0.90 12.13
CA ARG A 132 29.42 0.45 12.13
C ARG A 132 30.12 0.77 13.47
N ILE A 133 29.74 0.09 14.55
CA ILE A 133 30.22 0.36 15.91
C ILE A 133 31.41 -0.53 16.24
N HIS A 134 31.40 -1.77 15.76
CA HIS A 134 32.42 -2.77 16.05
C HIS A 134 33.16 -3.16 14.77
N GLN A 135 34.36 -2.61 14.60
CA GLN A 135 35.17 -2.87 13.41
C GLN A 135 35.48 -4.37 13.24
N GLY A 136 35.31 -4.87 12.01
CA GLY A 136 35.55 -6.30 11.67
C GLY A 136 34.44 -7.26 12.18
N LYS A 137 33.35 -6.76 12.79
CA LYS A 137 32.24 -7.57 13.24
C LYS A 137 30.99 -7.34 12.39
N PHE A 138 30.07 -8.30 12.44
CA PHE A 138 28.84 -8.30 11.67
C PHE A 138 27.66 -8.60 12.60
N TYR A 139 26.54 -8.01 12.28
CA TYR A 139 25.22 -8.45 12.70
C TYR A 139 24.65 -9.40 11.65
N ALA A 140 23.62 -10.13 12.02
CA ALA A 140 22.87 -10.99 11.12
C ALA A 140 21.39 -10.59 11.08
N LEU A 141 20.76 -10.74 9.92
CA LEU A 141 19.31 -10.75 9.76
C LEU A 141 18.88 -12.23 9.80
N PRO A 142 18.38 -12.74 10.94
CA PRO A 142 18.06 -14.15 11.08
C PRO A 142 16.83 -14.50 10.24
N GLN A 143 16.85 -15.69 9.66
CA GLN A 143 15.69 -16.20 8.94
C GLN A 143 14.61 -16.74 9.90
N ALA A 144 15.02 -17.29 11.04
CA ALA A 144 14.12 -17.84 12.05
C ALA A 144 14.45 -17.28 13.45
N PRO A 145 13.53 -16.65 14.15
CA PRO A 145 13.71 -16.17 15.51
C PRO A 145 13.43 -17.24 16.55
N GLN A 146 13.73 -18.50 16.28
CA GLN A 146 13.37 -19.64 17.12
C GLN A 146 13.97 -19.55 18.53
N GLN A 147 15.22 -19.15 18.67
CA GLN A 147 15.87 -18.98 19.97
C GLN A 147 15.17 -17.93 20.84
N TYR A 148 14.77 -16.80 20.24
CA TYR A 148 14.02 -15.76 20.96
C TYR A 148 12.65 -16.24 21.39
N LYS A 149 11.96 -17.04 20.58
CA LYS A 149 10.68 -17.65 20.91
C LYS A 149 10.81 -18.60 22.11
N GLN A 150 11.84 -19.40 22.13
CA GLN A 150 12.14 -20.28 23.28
C GLN A 150 12.42 -19.49 24.56
N LEU A 151 13.20 -18.41 24.48
CA LEU A 151 13.48 -17.54 25.63
C LEU A 151 12.19 -16.86 26.15
N ILE A 152 11.31 -16.43 25.27
CA ILE A 152 10.00 -15.86 25.65
C ILE A 152 9.19 -16.91 26.43
N MET A 153 9.10 -18.14 25.93
CA MET A 153 8.35 -19.20 26.64
C MET A 153 9.02 -19.56 27.97
N MET A 154 10.31 -19.65 28.02
CA MET A 154 11.05 -19.90 29.29
C MET A 154 10.87 -18.78 30.30
N SER A 155 10.56 -17.56 29.85
CA SER A 155 10.28 -16.41 30.71
C SER A 155 8.85 -16.41 31.29
N GLY A 156 8.07 -17.49 31.07
CA GLY A 156 6.74 -17.65 31.64
C GLY A 156 5.58 -17.16 30.76
N PHE A 157 5.83 -16.91 29.49
CA PHE A 157 4.78 -16.57 28.53
C PHE A 157 4.32 -17.81 27.77
N ASP A 158 3.34 -18.51 28.29
CA ASP A 158 2.87 -19.81 27.77
C ASP A 158 2.23 -19.71 26.38
N ARG A 159 1.68 -18.54 26.04
CA ARG A 159 0.98 -18.30 24.78
C ARG A 159 1.53 -17.06 24.10
N TYR A 160 2.46 -17.25 23.16
CA TYR A 160 3.00 -16.16 22.39
C TYR A 160 2.55 -16.23 20.91
N LEU A 161 2.39 -15.07 20.32
CA LEU A 161 2.17 -14.85 18.90
C LEU A 161 3.34 -14.05 18.34
N SER A 162 3.82 -14.45 17.20
CA SER A 162 4.76 -13.65 16.42
C SER A 162 4.39 -13.73 14.93
N LEU A 163 4.10 -12.58 14.34
CA LEU A 163 3.78 -12.45 12.92
C LEU A 163 5.02 -11.92 12.21
N ILE A 164 5.76 -12.81 11.55
CA ILE A 164 7.01 -12.47 10.89
C ILE A 164 6.82 -12.37 9.38
N HIS A 165 6.12 -13.32 8.80
CA HIS A 165 5.86 -13.41 7.37
C HIS A 165 4.39 -13.76 7.14
N ILE A 166 3.70 -12.93 6.40
CA ILE A 166 2.35 -13.21 5.90
C ILE A 166 2.29 -12.77 4.43
#